data_4ef971128ea760a9cbdfee912f133ead
#
_entry.id   4ef971128ea760a9cbdfee912f133ead
#
_cell.length_a   1.000
_cell.length_b   1.000
_cell.length_c   1.000
_cell.angle_alpha   90.00
_cell.angle_beta   90.00
_cell.angle_gamma   90.00
#
_symmetry.space_group_name_H-M   'P 1'
#
loop_
_entity.id
_entity.type
_entity.pdbx_description
1 polymer ?
#
loop_
_entity_poly.entity_id
_entity_poly.type
_entity_poly.pdbx_seq_one_letter_code
_entity_poly.pdbx_strand_id
1 'polypeptide(L)'
;MPIFKYRGYRTDGTDVDGTIEASGLNDAMLRVREEGIFPSEVVESGGTKKGIFQRADQSFLPHMTRQLSLLLSSGVPLMEALQSLSAEHKGVNREMLIAIKEKVSGGASLYKALEDFPHIFPDFFTSMVHSGEQSGTLDRVLLRLADFLESQHTIKAKVRASLIYPVLMMAVSIVVLSFMFTFVIPKIVKIFKDTKAALPFITVVLIFVSNIFIKYWWIMVAGAVAGTVYVKRFIAGHGRLVDRLILRFPGNILQSLYYSRFARTLGFLLEGGLPMLSALSLAAKSMGNRELEASVRDAERRVAEGQSLSSTLEGFPPVFVQLIATGERSGRLPETLKRAADSYEEEFNRKVNRAVSLFEPAMILVMGLVVLFIVLAVLLPMFQLNQLIK
;
A
#
# COMPACT_ATOMS: atom_id res chain seq x y z
N MET A 1 -9.97 33.33 -5.91
CA MET A 1 -8.81 34.15 -6.35
C MET A 1 -7.70 33.19 -6.75
N PRO A 2 -6.89 33.50 -7.79
CA PRO A 2 -5.78 32.63 -8.15
C PRO A 2 -4.76 32.55 -7.01
N ILE A 3 -4.15 31.34 -6.84
CA ILE A 3 -3.14 31.11 -5.82
C ILE A 3 -1.77 31.26 -6.47
N PHE A 4 -0.89 32.04 -5.83
CA PHE A 4 0.48 32.24 -6.28
C PHE A 4 1.45 31.56 -5.30
N LYS A 5 2.39 30.81 -5.86
CA LYS A 5 3.50 30.24 -5.10
C LYS A 5 4.67 31.22 -5.14
N TYR A 6 5.21 31.54 -3.98
CA TYR A 6 6.37 32.44 -3.89
C TYR A 6 7.55 31.76 -3.21
N ARG A 7 8.73 32.16 -3.61
CA ARG A 7 10.00 31.91 -2.93
C ARG A 7 10.66 33.27 -2.68
N GLY A 8 11.18 33.46 -1.50
CA GLY A 8 11.82 34.73 -1.13
C GLY A 8 12.66 34.62 0.13
N TYR A 9 13.20 35.77 0.55
CA TYR A 9 14.05 35.88 1.72
C TYR A 9 13.41 36.81 2.74
N ARG A 10 13.50 36.48 4.03
CA ARG A 10 13.20 37.43 5.10
C ARG A 10 14.34 38.42 5.27
N THR A 11 14.09 39.48 6.03
CA THR A 11 15.10 40.50 6.40
C THR A 11 16.30 39.95 7.13
N ASP A 12 16.18 38.77 7.75
CA ASP A 12 17.25 38.04 8.45
C ASP A 12 18.06 37.09 7.52
N GLY A 13 17.76 37.08 6.21
CA GLY A 13 18.43 36.23 5.21
C GLY A 13 17.94 34.80 5.14
N THR A 14 16.89 34.39 5.89
CA THR A 14 16.33 33.05 5.82
C THR A 14 15.48 32.86 4.57
N ASP A 15 15.70 31.73 3.86
CA ASP A 15 14.89 31.29 2.73
C ASP A 15 13.48 30.92 3.21
N VAL A 16 12.46 31.46 2.54
CA VAL A 16 11.05 31.17 2.82
C VAL A 16 10.33 30.87 1.52
N ASP A 17 9.59 29.76 1.49
CA ASP A 17 8.65 29.44 0.42
C ASP A 17 7.23 29.31 0.99
N GLY A 18 6.24 29.74 0.20
CA GLY A 18 4.85 29.73 0.62
C GLY A 18 3.88 29.92 -0.54
N THR A 19 2.60 29.99 -0.21
CA THR A 19 1.51 30.27 -1.14
C THR A 19 0.67 31.43 -0.63
N ILE A 20 0.25 32.33 -1.55
CA ILE A 20 -0.55 33.49 -1.22
C ILE A 20 -1.70 33.61 -2.24
N GLU A 21 -2.88 33.99 -1.75
CA GLU A 21 -4.05 34.29 -2.60
C GLU A 21 -3.98 35.76 -3.04
N ALA A 22 -4.10 36.00 -4.36
CA ALA A 22 -4.06 37.36 -4.90
C ALA A 22 -4.90 37.46 -6.16
N SER A 23 -5.34 38.68 -6.50
CA SER A 23 -6.11 38.97 -7.73
C SER A 23 -5.27 38.87 -8.99
N GLY A 24 -3.91 38.94 -8.88
CA GLY A 24 -2.96 38.84 -9.98
C GLY A 24 -1.53 38.81 -9.45
N LEU A 25 -0.56 38.63 -10.38
CA LEU A 25 0.86 38.53 -10.04
C LEU A 25 1.39 39.72 -9.24
N ASN A 26 0.97 40.94 -9.64
CA ASN A 26 1.39 42.17 -8.97
C ASN A 26 0.81 42.29 -7.55
N ASP A 27 -0.44 41.88 -7.35
CA ASP A 27 -1.08 41.85 -6.03
C ASP A 27 -0.41 40.79 -5.11
N ALA A 28 -0.05 39.62 -5.67
CA ALA A 28 0.70 38.59 -4.96
C ALA A 28 2.07 39.10 -4.49
N MET A 29 2.81 39.80 -5.34
CA MET A 29 4.10 40.39 -4.99
C MET A 29 3.98 41.43 -3.88
N LEU A 30 2.93 42.27 -3.91
CA LEU A 30 2.70 43.29 -2.89
C LEU A 30 2.39 42.65 -1.53
N ARG A 31 1.50 41.68 -1.48
CA ARG A 31 1.11 40.97 -0.24
C ARG A 31 2.28 40.20 0.38
N VAL A 32 3.10 39.53 -0.43
CA VAL A 32 4.32 38.86 0.06
C VAL A 32 5.31 39.85 0.68
N ARG A 33 5.43 41.06 0.09
CA ARG A 33 6.27 42.15 0.66
C ARG A 33 5.69 42.74 1.94
N GLU A 34 4.36 42.81 2.07
CA GLU A 34 3.69 43.25 3.29
C GLU A 34 3.93 42.28 4.46
N GLU A 35 4.13 40.98 4.16
CA GLU A 35 4.55 39.97 5.16
C GLU A 35 6.05 40.02 5.52
N GLY A 36 6.79 41.02 5.01
CA GLY A 36 8.22 41.20 5.29
C GLY A 36 9.13 40.22 4.54
N ILE A 37 8.64 39.64 3.45
CA ILE A 37 9.36 38.68 2.61
C ILE A 37 9.71 39.34 1.28
N PHE A 38 10.98 39.29 0.88
CA PHE A 38 11.43 39.76 -0.43
C PHE A 38 11.31 38.62 -1.44
N PRO A 39 10.29 38.66 -2.33
CA PRO A 39 10.06 37.57 -3.27
C PRO A 39 11.17 37.57 -4.35
N SER A 40 11.85 36.44 -4.51
CA SER A 40 12.77 36.18 -5.62
C SER A 40 12.07 35.55 -6.82
N GLU A 41 10.99 34.82 -6.57
CA GLU A 41 10.18 34.17 -7.60
C GLU A 41 8.71 34.12 -7.14
N VAL A 42 7.79 34.57 -8.00
CA VAL A 42 6.34 34.45 -7.77
C VAL A 42 5.73 33.87 -9.04
N VAL A 43 5.11 32.70 -8.96
CA VAL A 43 4.52 31.99 -10.09
C VAL A 43 3.06 31.68 -9.77
N GLU A 44 2.18 31.98 -10.72
CA GLU A 44 0.77 31.60 -10.61
C GLU A 44 0.63 30.08 -10.53
N SER A 45 0.01 29.58 -9.45
CA SER A 45 -0.26 28.16 -9.23
C SER A 45 -1.48 27.69 -10.04
N GLY A 46 -1.64 28.21 -11.24
CA GLY A 46 -2.74 27.96 -12.14
C GLY A 46 -2.37 27.08 -13.32
N GLY A 47 -2.81 25.82 -13.30
CA GLY A 47 -2.74 24.90 -14.44
C GLY A 47 -1.79 23.73 -14.21
N THR A 48 -2.37 22.56 -13.94
CA THR A 48 -1.86 21.20 -14.19
C THR A 48 -0.44 21.09 -14.76
N LYS A 49 0.58 21.49 -14.02
CA LYS A 49 1.90 20.88 -14.18
C LYS A 49 1.89 19.60 -13.38
N LYS A 50 2.07 18.47 -14.07
CA LYS A 50 2.45 17.17 -13.51
C LYS A 50 3.65 17.38 -12.57
N GLY A 51 3.40 17.91 -11.39
CA GLY A 51 4.34 18.03 -10.29
C GLY A 51 4.55 16.62 -9.76
N ILE A 52 5.81 16.19 -9.76
CA ILE A 52 6.40 15.09 -9.04
C ILE A 52 5.41 14.52 -8.02
N PHE A 53 4.94 13.31 -8.28
CA PHE A 53 4.08 12.50 -7.43
C PHE A 53 4.68 12.42 -6.00
N GLN A 54 4.42 13.41 -5.17
CA GLN A 54 4.37 13.14 -3.74
C GLN A 54 3.16 12.22 -3.56
N ARG A 55 3.45 10.93 -3.33
CA ARG A 55 2.44 9.96 -2.93
C ARG A 55 1.71 10.60 -1.76
N ALA A 56 0.44 10.95 -1.94
CA ALA A 56 -0.42 11.32 -0.83
C ALA A 56 -0.22 10.25 0.25
N ASP A 57 0.07 10.70 1.46
CA ASP A 57 0.25 9.78 2.58
C ASP A 57 -0.98 8.88 2.65
N GLN A 58 -0.77 7.56 2.62
CA GLN A 58 -1.88 6.59 2.61
C GLN A 58 -2.74 6.70 3.88
N SER A 59 -2.26 7.39 4.90
CA SER A 59 -2.99 7.69 6.13
C SER A 59 -3.84 8.96 6.02
N PHE A 60 -3.63 9.82 5.00
CA PHE A 60 -4.33 11.09 4.85
C PHE A 60 -5.85 10.91 4.76
N LEU A 61 -6.32 10.09 3.82
CA LEU A 61 -7.76 9.92 3.57
C LEU A 61 -8.52 9.40 4.81
N PRO A 62 -8.07 8.33 5.51
CA PRO A 62 -8.72 7.90 6.76
C PRO A 62 -8.77 9.00 7.83
N HIS A 63 -7.65 9.68 8.10
CA HIS A 63 -7.58 10.72 9.12
C HIS A 63 -8.46 11.93 8.79
N MET A 64 -8.36 12.46 7.58
CA MET A 64 -9.19 13.55 7.11
C MET A 64 -10.68 13.22 7.19
N THR A 65 -11.07 12.01 6.77
CA THR A 65 -12.47 11.57 6.83
C THR A 65 -12.95 11.46 8.28
N ARG A 66 -12.11 10.95 9.20
CA ARG A 66 -12.42 10.88 10.63
C ARG A 66 -12.61 12.27 11.22
N GLN A 67 -11.69 13.18 10.98
CA GLN A 67 -11.77 14.55 11.48
C GLN A 67 -13.01 15.26 10.93
N LEU A 68 -13.26 15.16 9.61
CA LEU A 68 -14.45 15.74 8.99
C LEU A 68 -15.73 15.18 9.60
N SER A 69 -15.83 13.86 9.81
CA SER A 69 -17.00 13.23 10.41
C SER A 69 -17.25 13.71 11.86
N LEU A 70 -16.18 13.86 12.65
CA LEU A 70 -16.27 14.36 14.02
C LEU A 70 -16.74 15.81 14.08
N LEU A 71 -16.22 16.68 13.22
CA LEU A 71 -16.64 18.08 13.16
C LEU A 71 -18.11 18.21 12.78
N LEU A 72 -18.55 17.49 11.73
CA LEU A 72 -19.94 17.53 11.28
C LEU A 72 -20.90 16.92 12.33
N SER A 73 -20.54 15.80 12.96
CA SER A 73 -21.36 15.19 14.02
C SER A 73 -21.45 16.05 15.28
N SER A 74 -20.48 16.95 15.50
CA SER A 74 -20.52 17.96 16.56
C SER A 74 -21.32 19.20 16.17
N GLY A 75 -21.94 19.25 14.98
CA GLY A 75 -22.74 20.37 14.51
C GLY A 75 -21.93 21.49 13.84
N VAL A 76 -20.65 21.31 13.59
CA VAL A 76 -19.85 22.31 12.86
C VAL A 76 -20.28 22.34 11.39
N PRO A 77 -20.59 23.53 10.81
CA PRO A 77 -20.95 23.64 9.39
C PRO A 77 -19.83 23.11 8.48
N LEU A 78 -20.22 22.48 7.34
CA LEU A 78 -19.29 21.88 6.39
C LEU A 78 -18.15 22.82 5.96
N MET A 79 -18.49 24.09 5.72
CA MET A 79 -17.51 25.09 5.29
C MET A 79 -16.46 25.37 6.36
N GLU A 80 -16.86 25.48 7.61
CA GLU A 80 -15.96 25.69 8.74
C GLU A 80 -15.11 24.44 9.02
N ALA A 81 -15.69 23.25 8.87
CA ALA A 81 -14.99 21.99 8.99
C ALA A 81 -13.89 21.86 7.92
N LEU A 82 -14.18 22.18 6.65
CA LEU A 82 -13.20 22.18 5.56
C LEU A 82 -12.10 23.22 5.77
N GLN A 83 -12.45 24.40 6.31
CA GLN A 83 -11.47 25.43 6.67
C GLN A 83 -10.54 24.96 7.77
N SER A 84 -11.05 24.38 8.82
CA SER A 84 -10.26 23.82 9.93
C SER A 84 -9.28 22.75 9.45
N LEU A 85 -9.77 21.81 8.61
CA LEU A 85 -8.95 20.78 8.00
C LEU A 85 -7.84 21.37 7.11
N SER A 86 -8.15 22.40 6.32
CA SER A 86 -7.15 23.06 5.46
C SER A 86 -6.06 23.79 6.26
N ALA A 87 -6.39 24.30 7.45
CA ALA A 87 -5.43 24.97 8.33
C ALA A 87 -4.48 23.98 9.02
N GLU A 88 -4.94 22.76 9.33
CA GLU A 88 -4.12 21.72 9.97
C GLU A 88 -3.11 21.08 9.02
N HIS A 89 -3.45 20.97 7.74
CA HIS A 89 -2.62 20.28 6.75
C HIS A 89 -1.64 21.24 6.03
N LYS A 90 -0.59 20.65 5.42
CA LYS A 90 0.46 21.39 4.69
C LYS A 90 0.63 20.84 3.28
N GLY A 91 1.24 21.63 2.38
CA GLY A 91 1.59 21.22 1.03
C GLY A 91 0.38 20.84 0.18
N VAL A 92 0.52 19.80 -0.64
CA VAL A 92 -0.50 19.37 -1.61
C VAL A 92 -1.85 19.05 -0.98
N ASN A 93 -1.88 18.47 0.22
CA ASN A 93 -3.13 18.16 0.93
C ASN A 93 -3.90 19.43 1.33
N ARG A 94 -3.17 20.49 1.75
CA ARG A 94 -3.77 21.80 2.05
C ARG A 94 -4.36 22.43 0.80
N GLU A 95 -3.59 22.48 -0.29
CA GLU A 95 -4.03 23.05 -1.56
C GLU A 95 -5.30 22.38 -2.07
N MET A 96 -5.36 21.05 -2.00
CA MET A 96 -6.53 20.27 -2.36
C MET A 96 -7.75 20.61 -1.48
N LEU A 97 -7.58 20.67 -0.14
CA LEU A 97 -8.66 21.00 0.77
C LEU A 97 -9.19 22.42 0.56
N ILE A 98 -8.31 23.37 0.23
CA ILE A 98 -8.69 24.74 -0.16
C ILE A 98 -9.51 24.70 -1.45
N ALA A 99 -9.07 23.98 -2.49
CA ALA A 99 -9.79 23.87 -3.75
C ALA A 99 -11.18 23.23 -3.57
N ILE A 100 -11.27 22.18 -2.73
CA ILE A 100 -12.58 21.59 -2.37
C ILE A 100 -13.47 22.61 -1.67
N LYS A 101 -12.93 23.33 -0.68
CA LYS A 101 -13.65 24.38 0.06
C LYS A 101 -14.17 25.47 -0.89
N GLU A 102 -13.33 25.99 -1.79
CA GLU A 102 -13.71 27.02 -2.75
C GLU A 102 -14.83 26.56 -3.67
N LYS A 103 -14.75 25.32 -4.17
CA LYS A 103 -15.78 24.77 -5.06
C LYS A 103 -17.13 24.60 -4.33
N VAL A 104 -17.10 24.13 -3.08
CA VAL A 104 -18.31 24.02 -2.23
C VAL A 104 -18.86 25.41 -1.88
N SER A 105 -18.01 26.40 -1.59
CA SER A 105 -18.37 27.81 -1.37
C SER A 105 -19.05 28.43 -2.59
N GLY A 106 -18.63 28.02 -3.79
CA GLY A 106 -19.24 28.40 -5.06
C GLY A 106 -20.59 27.73 -5.36
N GLY A 107 -21.13 26.93 -4.42
CA GLY A 107 -22.44 26.28 -4.55
C GLY A 107 -22.40 24.88 -5.16
N ALA A 108 -21.22 24.29 -5.40
CA ALA A 108 -21.12 22.90 -5.81
C ALA A 108 -21.35 21.97 -4.62
N SER A 109 -21.90 20.78 -4.87
CA SER A 109 -21.99 19.71 -3.85
C SER A 109 -20.59 19.19 -3.50
N LEU A 110 -20.43 18.70 -2.26
CA LEU A 110 -19.17 18.14 -1.78
C LEU A 110 -18.70 17.00 -2.69
N TYR A 111 -19.61 16.09 -3.08
CA TYR A 111 -19.23 14.96 -3.94
C TYR A 111 -18.61 15.42 -5.27
N LYS A 112 -19.16 16.47 -5.90
CA LYS A 112 -18.59 17.05 -7.15
C LYS A 112 -17.22 17.69 -6.95
N ALA A 113 -16.99 18.29 -5.78
CA ALA A 113 -15.70 18.84 -5.45
C ALA A 113 -14.64 17.74 -5.23
N LEU A 114 -15.04 16.59 -4.67
CA LEU A 114 -14.16 15.44 -4.44
C LEU A 114 -13.84 14.67 -5.73
N GLU A 115 -14.76 14.62 -6.70
CA GLU A 115 -14.54 13.95 -8.00
C GLU A 115 -13.36 14.53 -8.80
N ASP A 116 -12.96 15.76 -8.56
CA ASP A 116 -11.79 16.35 -9.22
C ASP A 116 -10.47 15.71 -8.77
N PHE A 117 -10.49 14.95 -7.67
CA PHE A 117 -9.31 14.30 -7.08
C PHE A 117 -9.44 12.77 -7.01
N PRO A 118 -9.63 12.06 -8.16
CA PRO A 118 -9.93 10.62 -8.18
C PRO A 118 -8.77 9.75 -7.66
N HIS A 119 -7.55 10.30 -7.60
CA HIS A 119 -6.39 9.60 -7.04
C HIS A 119 -6.43 9.51 -5.50
N ILE A 120 -7.20 10.39 -4.85
CA ILE A 120 -7.33 10.46 -3.40
C ILE A 120 -8.69 9.93 -2.97
N PHE A 121 -9.76 10.32 -3.66
CA PHE A 121 -11.14 9.92 -3.39
C PHE A 121 -11.61 8.88 -4.42
N PRO A 122 -11.60 7.58 -4.07
CA PRO A 122 -12.07 6.53 -4.98
C PRO A 122 -13.59 6.65 -5.24
N ASP A 123 -14.07 6.05 -6.33
CA ASP A 123 -15.48 6.08 -6.77
C ASP A 123 -16.47 5.69 -5.65
N PHE A 124 -16.13 4.71 -4.81
CA PHE A 124 -17.01 4.32 -3.71
C PHE A 124 -17.16 5.42 -2.66
N PHE A 125 -16.10 6.19 -2.41
CA PHE A 125 -16.09 7.29 -1.44
C PHE A 125 -17.00 8.42 -1.92
N THR A 126 -16.81 8.88 -3.16
CA THR A 126 -17.62 9.95 -3.76
C THR A 126 -19.08 9.54 -3.90
N SER A 127 -19.37 8.29 -4.26
CA SER A 127 -20.74 7.76 -4.34
C SER A 127 -21.44 7.74 -2.97
N MET A 128 -20.72 7.37 -1.89
CA MET A 128 -21.25 7.38 -0.53
C MET A 128 -21.49 8.82 -0.05
N VAL A 129 -20.57 9.75 -0.31
CA VAL A 129 -20.75 11.17 0.01
C VAL A 129 -21.95 11.72 -0.73
N HIS A 130 -22.12 11.40 -2.01
CA HIS A 130 -23.29 11.80 -2.79
C HIS A 130 -24.60 11.32 -2.17
N SER A 131 -24.68 10.05 -1.78
CA SER A 131 -25.85 9.49 -1.09
C SER A 131 -26.12 10.22 0.24
N GLY A 132 -25.07 10.49 1.01
CA GLY A 132 -25.16 11.21 2.29
C GLY A 132 -25.62 12.66 2.15
N GLU A 133 -25.17 13.37 1.11
CA GLU A 133 -25.63 14.73 0.79
C GLU A 133 -27.11 14.73 0.40
N GLN A 134 -27.52 13.81 -0.47
CA GLN A 134 -28.92 13.74 -0.91
C GLN A 134 -29.89 13.38 0.22
N SER A 135 -29.47 12.53 1.15
CA SER A 135 -30.30 12.11 2.30
C SER A 135 -30.19 13.04 3.52
N GLY A 136 -29.29 14.04 3.50
CA GLY A 136 -29.03 14.89 4.65
C GLY A 136 -28.34 14.17 5.83
N THR A 137 -27.69 13.03 5.56
CA THR A 137 -27.03 12.18 6.59
C THR A 137 -25.52 12.10 6.39
N LEU A 138 -24.92 13.19 5.88
CA LEU A 138 -23.50 13.24 5.53
C LEU A 138 -22.58 12.93 6.72
N ASP A 139 -22.94 13.39 7.92
CA ASP A 139 -22.23 13.12 9.17
C ASP A 139 -22.08 11.61 9.43
N ARG A 140 -23.19 10.87 9.33
CA ARG A 140 -23.22 9.40 9.54
C ARG A 140 -22.47 8.65 8.45
N VAL A 141 -22.62 9.09 7.20
CA VAL A 141 -21.93 8.48 6.07
C VAL A 141 -20.43 8.66 6.19
N LEU A 142 -19.96 9.86 6.55
CA LEU A 142 -18.52 10.11 6.76
C LEU A 142 -17.96 9.34 7.96
N LEU A 143 -18.73 9.18 9.03
CA LEU A 143 -18.31 8.35 10.17
C LEU A 143 -18.09 6.89 9.74
N ARG A 144 -19.04 6.31 9.00
CA ARG A 144 -18.91 4.95 8.46
C ARG A 144 -17.77 4.82 7.45
N LEU A 145 -17.57 5.84 6.60
CA LEU A 145 -16.43 5.91 5.68
C LEU A 145 -15.09 5.90 6.43
N ALA A 146 -15.00 6.66 7.53
CA ALA A 146 -13.81 6.68 8.37
C ALA A 146 -13.55 5.29 8.97
N ASP A 147 -14.55 4.64 9.57
CA ASP A 147 -14.44 3.29 10.13
C ASP A 147 -13.97 2.26 9.08
N PHE A 148 -14.54 2.34 7.88
CA PHE A 148 -14.18 1.47 6.75
C PHE A 148 -12.72 1.68 6.31
N LEU A 149 -12.30 2.93 6.11
CA LEU A 149 -10.95 3.28 5.68
C LEU A 149 -9.90 2.92 6.73
N GLU A 150 -10.18 3.16 8.01
CA GLU A 150 -9.31 2.78 9.13
C GLU A 150 -9.15 1.26 9.22
N SER A 151 -10.25 0.51 9.06
CA SER A 151 -10.20 -0.96 9.01
C SER A 151 -9.30 -1.45 7.87
N GLN A 152 -9.44 -0.88 6.66
CA GLN A 152 -8.57 -1.21 5.53
C GLN A 152 -7.10 -0.86 5.78
N HIS A 153 -6.84 0.29 6.42
CA HIS A 153 -5.49 0.72 6.76
C HIS A 153 -4.84 -0.23 7.78
N THR A 154 -5.61 -0.67 8.78
CA THR A 154 -5.15 -1.58 9.83
C THR A 154 -4.71 -2.94 9.26
N ILE A 155 -5.42 -3.50 8.28
CA ILE A 155 -5.03 -4.75 7.61
C ILE A 155 -3.67 -4.60 6.94
N LYS A 156 -3.48 -3.50 6.18
CA LYS A 156 -2.18 -3.21 5.51
C LYS A 156 -1.06 -3.03 6.52
N ALA A 157 -1.33 -2.32 7.62
CA ALA A 157 -0.36 -2.10 8.70
C ALA A 157 0.05 -3.40 9.38
N LYS A 158 -0.90 -4.31 9.68
CA LYS A 158 -0.62 -5.63 10.26
C LYS A 158 0.28 -6.48 9.36
N VAL A 159 -0.02 -6.56 8.06
CA VAL A 159 0.81 -7.30 7.10
C VAL A 159 2.22 -6.70 7.03
N ARG A 160 2.34 -5.37 6.99
CA ARG A 160 3.63 -4.69 6.99
C ARG A 160 4.43 -4.98 8.27
N ALA A 161 3.78 -4.90 9.42
CA ALA A 161 4.40 -5.20 10.72
C ALA A 161 4.90 -6.65 10.79
N SER A 162 4.12 -7.62 10.30
CA SER A 162 4.52 -9.03 10.27
C SER A 162 5.76 -9.30 9.40
N LEU A 163 6.02 -8.45 8.38
CA LEU A 163 7.16 -8.59 7.49
C LEU A 163 8.45 -7.91 8.00
N ILE A 164 8.37 -7.05 9.04
CA ILE A 164 9.54 -6.35 9.57
C ILE A 164 10.60 -7.33 10.06
N TYR A 165 10.19 -8.32 10.86
CA TYR A 165 11.12 -9.31 11.43
C TYR A 165 11.81 -10.16 10.35
N PRO A 166 11.12 -10.78 9.38
CA PRO A 166 11.76 -11.48 8.26
C PRO A 166 12.76 -10.61 7.48
N VAL A 167 12.41 -9.35 7.20
CA VAL A 167 13.30 -8.42 6.48
C VAL A 167 14.55 -8.10 7.30
N LEU A 168 14.39 -7.86 8.60
CA LEU A 168 15.52 -7.58 9.50
C LEU A 168 16.47 -8.80 9.57
N MET A 169 15.93 -10.00 9.76
CA MET A 169 16.71 -11.25 9.81
C MET A 169 17.46 -11.50 8.50
N MET A 170 16.80 -11.26 7.38
CA MET A 170 17.44 -11.37 6.05
C MET A 170 18.58 -10.34 5.90
N ALA A 171 18.35 -9.10 6.33
CA ALA A 171 19.39 -8.05 6.27
C ALA A 171 20.60 -8.41 7.12
N VAL A 172 20.40 -8.86 8.37
CA VAL A 172 21.49 -9.32 9.25
C VAL A 172 22.24 -10.50 8.63
N SER A 173 21.52 -11.48 8.08
CA SER A 173 22.12 -12.64 7.40
C SER A 173 22.98 -12.21 6.22
N ILE A 174 22.52 -11.29 5.38
CA ILE A 174 23.27 -10.75 4.26
C ILE A 174 24.55 -10.03 4.75
N VAL A 175 24.46 -9.25 5.82
CA VAL A 175 25.63 -8.55 6.39
C VAL A 175 26.67 -9.55 6.89
N VAL A 176 26.24 -10.57 7.65
CA VAL A 176 27.16 -11.62 8.16
C VAL A 176 27.82 -12.38 7.03
N LEU A 177 27.05 -12.81 6.01
CA LEU A 177 27.60 -13.49 4.85
C LEU A 177 28.57 -12.61 4.06
N SER A 178 28.22 -11.33 3.85
CA SER A 178 29.09 -10.38 3.16
C SER A 178 30.41 -10.20 3.91
N PHE A 179 30.37 -10.08 5.24
CA PHE A 179 31.57 -10.01 6.07
C PHE A 179 32.44 -11.27 5.95
N MET A 180 31.81 -12.46 6.02
CA MET A 180 32.51 -13.72 5.86
C MET A 180 33.19 -13.85 4.50
N PHE A 181 32.48 -13.55 3.40
CA PHE A 181 33.00 -13.63 2.05
C PHE A 181 34.08 -12.59 1.74
N THR A 182 33.95 -11.37 2.29
CA THR A 182 34.88 -10.27 1.96
C THR A 182 36.12 -10.28 2.82
N PHE A 183 36.05 -10.66 4.09
CA PHE A 183 37.15 -10.53 5.04
C PHE A 183 37.72 -11.87 5.49
N VAL A 184 36.89 -12.85 5.82
CA VAL A 184 37.35 -14.11 6.45
C VAL A 184 37.91 -15.06 5.41
N ILE A 185 37.12 -15.36 4.37
CA ILE A 185 37.51 -16.36 3.36
C ILE A 185 38.79 -15.96 2.61
N PRO A 186 39.01 -14.72 2.15
CA PRO A 186 40.25 -14.34 1.48
C PRO A 186 41.51 -14.51 2.35
N LYS A 187 41.40 -14.24 3.66
CA LYS A 187 42.53 -14.45 4.58
C LYS A 187 42.91 -15.92 4.67
N ILE A 188 41.92 -16.81 4.76
CA ILE A 188 42.17 -18.27 4.79
C ILE A 188 42.76 -18.75 3.47
N VAL A 189 42.20 -18.32 2.35
CA VAL A 189 42.72 -18.68 1.01
C VAL A 189 44.19 -18.27 0.84
N LYS A 190 44.59 -17.10 1.38
CA LYS A 190 45.99 -16.63 1.30
C LYS A 190 46.93 -17.58 2.05
N ILE A 191 46.58 -18.01 3.27
CA ILE A 191 47.38 -18.95 4.06
C ILE A 191 47.66 -20.26 3.26
N PHE A 192 46.64 -20.79 2.59
CA PHE A 192 46.80 -22.03 1.80
C PHE A 192 47.56 -21.87 0.50
N LYS A 193 47.43 -20.71 -0.16
CA LYS A 193 48.28 -20.42 -1.37
C LYS A 193 49.75 -20.35 -1.03
N ASP A 194 50.07 -19.78 0.12
CA ASP A 194 51.48 -19.65 0.57
C ASP A 194 52.11 -21.00 0.91
N THR A 195 51.34 -22.00 1.33
CA THR A 195 51.80 -23.36 1.65
C THR A 195 51.84 -24.32 0.45
N LYS A 196 51.37 -23.90 -0.75
CA LYS A 196 51.28 -24.74 -1.97
C LYS A 196 50.55 -26.07 -1.79
N ALA A 197 49.71 -26.21 -0.76
CA ALA A 197 48.92 -27.38 -0.47
C ALA A 197 47.72 -27.49 -1.41
N ALA A 198 47.34 -28.71 -1.81
CA ALA A 198 46.14 -28.95 -2.60
C ALA A 198 44.91 -28.65 -1.76
N LEU A 199 43.99 -27.83 -2.31
CA LEU A 199 42.75 -27.43 -1.63
C LEU A 199 41.66 -28.51 -1.76
N PRO A 200 40.98 -28.88 -0.70
CA PRO A 200 39.78 -29.74 -0.76
C PRO A 200 38.72 -29.18 -1.66
N PHE A 201 37.92 -30.04 -2.30
CA PHE A 201 36.81 -29.64 -3.20
C PHE A 201 35.83 -28.64 -2.57
N ILE A 202 35.46 -28.85 -1.29
CA ILE A 202 34.53 -27.96 -0.56
C ILE A 202 35.10 -26.53 -0.45
N THR A 203 36.43 -26.42 -0.21
CA THR A 203 37.11 -25.11 -0.15
C THR A 203 37.17 -24.43 -1.51
N VAL A 204 37.40 -25.19 -2.59
CA VAL A 204 37.39 -24.66 -3.96
C VAL A 204 36.01 -24.11 -4.31
N VAL A 205 34.93 -24.82 -3.98
CA VAL A 205 33.54 -24.35 -4.16
C VAL A 205 33.30 -23.06 -3.37
N LEU A 206 33.73 -23.00 -2.11
CA LEU A 206 33.58 -21.82 -1.27
C LEU A 206 34.29 -20.59 -1.88
N ILE A 207 35.54 -20.78 -2.37
CA ILE A 207 36.30 -19.71 -3.04
C ILE A 207 35.59 -19.24 -4.32
N PHE A 208 35.06 -20.18 -5.10
CA PHE A 208 34.32 -19.85 -6.32
C PHE A 208 33.09 -18.99 -6.00
N VAL A 209 32.27 -19.39 -5.01
CA VAL A 209 31.12 -18.64 -4.54
C VAL A 209 31.53 -17.26 -4.00
N SER A 210 32.59 -17.19 -3.19
CA SER A 210 33.12 -15.93 -2.65
C SER A 210 33.56 -14.97 -3.76
N ASN A 211 34.27 -15.47 -4.76
CA ASN A 211 34.74 -14.67 -5.91
C ASN A 211 33.55 -14.14 -6.73
N ILE A 212 32.52 -14.96 -6.94
CA ILE A 212 31.30 -14.51 -7.61
C ILE A 212 30.66 -13.39 -6.78
N PHE A 213 30.52 -13.58 -5.46
CA PHE A 213 29.90 -12.60 -4.58
C PHE A 213 30.67 -11.26 -4.58
N ILE A 214 32.00 -11.29 -4.45
CA ILE A 214 32.84 -10.09 -4.42
C ILE A 214 32.87 -9.39 -5.77
N LYS A 215 32.96 -10.14 -6.89
CA LYS A 215 33.11 -9.56 -8.22
C LYS A 215 31.78 -9.10 -8.82
N TYR A 216 30.69 -9.79 -8.51
CA TYR A 216 29.40 -9.61 -9.19
C TYR A 216 28.25 -9.14 -8.27
N TRP A 217 28.54 -8.69 -7.02
CA TRP A 217 27.51 -8.20 -6.11
C TRP A 217 26.65 -7.09 -6.72
N TRP A 218 27.25 -6.20 -7.50
CA TRP A 218 26.55 -5.12 -8.19
C TRP A 218 25.60 -5.65 -9.29
N ILE A 219 25.96 -6.75 -9.97
CA ILE A 219 25.06 -7.42 -10.92
C ILE A 219 23.87 -8.05 -10.17
N MET A 220 24.12 -8.63 -8.98
CA MET A 220 23.03 -9.19 -8.15
C MET A 220 22.07 -8.08 -7.71
N VAL A 221 22.57 -6.94 -7.28
CA VAL A 221 21.73 -5.78 -6.92
C VAL A 221 21.01 -5.22 -8.15
N ALA A 222 21.71 -5.00 -9.25
CA ALA A 222 21.12 -4.55 -10.51
C ALA A 222 20.06 -5.55 -11.04
N GLY A 223 20.34 -6.85 -10.96
CA GLY A 223 19.40 -7.91 -11.31
C GLY A 223 18.16 -7.93 -10.41
N ALA A 224 18.32 -7.72 -9.10
CA ALA A 224 17.19 -7.61 -8.17
C ALA A 224 16.32 -6.39 -8.49
N VAL A 225 16.93 -5.23 -8.76
CA VAL A 225 16.21 -4.01 -9.17
C VAL A 225 15.54 -4.21 -10.53
N ALA A 226 16.26 -4.71 -11.52
CA ALA A 226 15.70 -5.00 -12.84
C ALA A 226 14.59 -6.04 -12.78
N GLY A 227 14.76 -7.09 -11.96
CA GLY A 227 13.73 -8.10 -11.70
C GLY A 227 12.45 -7.51 -11.09
N THR A 228 12.58 -6.63 -10.08
CA THR A 228 11.40 -5.96 -9.50
C THR A 228 10.70 -5.05 -10.51
N VAL A 229 11.45 -4.34 -11.36
CA VAL A 229 10.88 -3.49 -12.43
C VAL A 229 10.24 -4.37 -13.50
N TYR A 230 10.89 -5.45 -13.90
CA TYR A 230 10.37 -6.41 -14.89
C TYR A 230 9.08 -7.06 -14.41
N VAL A 231 9.06 -7.57 -13.16
CA VAL A 231 7.86 -8.16 -12.54
C VAL A 231 6.73 -7.14 -12.48
N LYS A 232 6.98 -5.89 -12.08
CA LYS A 232 5.96 -4.83 -12.09
C LYS A 232 5.42 -4.55 -13.50
N ARG A 233 6.29 -4.47 -14.51
CA ARG A 233 5.88 -4.28 -15.91
C ARG A 233 5.14 -5.50 -16.46
N PHE A 234 5.59 -6.70 -16.14
CA PHE A 234 4.95 -7.94 -16.55
C PHE A 234 3.54 -8.06 -15.96
N ILE A 235 3.37 -7.76 -14.66
CA ILE A 235 2.05 -7.71 -13.99
C ILE A 235 1.16 -6.64 -14.64
N ALA A 236 1.70 -5.47 -14.98
CA ALA A 236 0.94 -4.42 -15.64
C ALA A 236 0.43 -4.84 -17.04
N GLY A 237 1.26 -5.56 -17.81
CA GLY A 237 0.93 -6.00 -19.17
C GLY A 237 0.09 -7.29 -19.23
N HIS A 238 0.30 -8.21 -18.32
CA HIS A 238 -0.32 -9.55 -18.32
C HIS A 238 -1.20 -9.80 -17.07
N GLY A 239 -1.86 -8.74 -16.58
CA GLY A 239 -2.59 -8.79 -15.31
C GLY A 239 -3.54 -9.97 -15.16
N ARG A 240 -4.33 -10.34 -16.20
CA ARG A 240 -5.24 -11.48 -16.12
C ARG A 240 -4.55 -12.82 -15.94
N LEU A 241 -3.42 -13.07 -16.61
CA LEU A 241 -2.66 -14.32 -16.46
C LEU A 241 -2.05 -14.43 -15.06
N VAL A 242 -1.50 -13.31 -14.56
CA VAL A 242 -0.92 -13.23 -13.21
C VAL A 242 -2.02 -13.43 -12.15
N ASP A 243 -3.16 -12.77 -12.31
CA ASP A 243 -4.29 -12.86 -11.40
C ASP A 243 -4.83 -14.30 -11.32
N ARG A 244 -4.91 -15.01 -12.46
CA ARG A 244 -5.29 -16.43 -12.53
C ARG A 244 -4.24 -17.34 -11.88
N LEU A 245 -2.96 -17.09 -12.11
CA LEU A 245 -1.86 -17.83 -11.48
C LEU A 245 -1.86 -17.65 -9.95
N ILE A 246 -2.07 -16.43 -9.48
CA ILE A 246 -2.15 -16.11 -8.04
C ILE A 246 -3.32 -16.88 -7.40
N LEU A 247 -4.46 -16.97 -8.07
CA LEU A 247 -5.61 -17.75 -7.58
C LEU A 247 -5.35 -19.25 -7.52
N ARG A 248 -4.45 -19.78 -8.36
CA ARG A 248 -4.07 -21.20 -8.38
C ARG A 248 -2.93 -21.55 -7.42
N PHE A 249 -2.27 -20.55 -6.82
CA PHE A 249 -1.12 -20.79 -5.95
C PHE A 249 -1.52 -21.61 -4.71
N PRO A 250 -0.75 -22.64 -4.35
CA PRO A 250 -1.06 -23.48 -3.22
C PRO A 250 -1.10 -22.68 -1.93
N GLY A 251 -2.21 -22.80 -1.19
CA GLY A 251 -2.41 -22.08 0.08
C GLY A 251 -3.47 -20.99 0.05
N ASN A 252 -3.92 -20.52 -1.11
CA ASN A 252 -5.05 -19.58 -1.28
C ASN A 252 -5.03 -18.36 -0.34
N ILE A 253 -3.82 -17.88 0.07
CA ILE A 253 -3.68 -16.79 1.03
C ILE A 253 -4.38 -15.52 0.53
N LEU A 254 -4.13 -15.14 -0.73
CA LEU A 254 -4.68 -13.92 -1.31
C LEU A 254 -6.17 -14.03 -1.63
N GLN A 255 -6.69 -15.23 -1.90
CA GLN A 255 -8.12 -15.41 -2.10
C GLN A 255 -8.94 -14.97 -0.90
N SER A 256 -8.54 -15.38 0.31
CA SER A 256 -9.23 -14.98 1.54
C SER A 256 -9.25 -13.44 1.70
N LEU A 257 -8.17 -12.75 1.31
CA LEU A 257 -8.11 -11.28 1.30
C LEU A 257 -9.09 -10.68 0.28
N TYR A 258 -9.18 -11.25 -0.93
CA TYR A 258 -10.08 -10.75 -1.98
C TYR A 258 -11.54 -10.93 -1.58
N TYR A 259 -11.91 -12.07 -1.02
CA TYR A 259 -13.28 -12.32 -0.52
C TYR A 259 -13.63 -11.42 0.66
N SER A 260 -12.69 -11.22 1.60
CA SER A 260 -12.88 -10.28 2.70
C SER A 260 -13.12 -8.85 2.21
N ARG A 261 -12.31 -8.37 1.24
CA ARG A 261 -12.48 -7.03 0.66
C ARG A 261 -13.82 -6.85 -0.02
N PHE A 262 -14.20 -7.83 -0.84
CA PHE A 262 -15.49 -7.82 -1.53
C PHE A 262 -16.64 -7.75 -0.54
N ALA A 263 -16.69 -8.68 0.42
CA ALA A 263 -17.77 -8.73 1.41
C ALA A 263 -17.81 -7.47 2.27
N ARG A 264 -16.66 -6.96 2.70
CA ARG A 264 -16.57 -5.74 3.51
C ARG A 264 -17.05 -4.52 2.73
N THR A 265 -16.62 -4.37 1.48
CA THR A 265 -17.04 -3.24 0.64
C THR A 265 -18.51 -3.32 0.29
N LEU A 266 -19.00 -4.48 -0.14
CA LEU A 266 -20.40 -4.67 -0.48
C LEU A 266 -21.31 -4.44 0.75
N GLY A 267 -20.96 -5.05 1.89
CA GLY A 267 -21.72 -4.87 3.13
C GLY A 267 -21.77 -3.42 3.57
N PHE A 268 -20.64 -2.72 3.50
CA PHE A 268 -20.53 -1.31 3.83
C PHE A 268 -21.39 -0.42 2.91
N LEU A 269 -21.37 -0.64 1.60
CA LEU A 269 -22.13 0.14 0.63
C LEU A 269 -23.65 -0.08 0.78
N LEU A 270 -24.06 -1.33 1.00
CA LEU A 270 -25.47 -1.65 1.25
C LEU A 270 -25.98 -1.08 2.58
N GLU A 271 -25.16 -1.14 3.63
CA GLU A 271 -25.50 -0.51 4.92
C GLU A 271 -25.60 1.01 4.80
N GLY A 272 -24.84 1.62 3.87
CA GLY A 272 -24.92 3.03 3.51
C GLY A 272 -26.10 3.39 2.62
N GLY A 273 -26.97 2.43 2.26
CA GLY A 273 -28.19 2.66 1.49
C GLY A 273 -27.97 2.72 -0.03
N LEU A 274 -26.79 2.34 -0.54
CA LEU A 274 -26.61 2.26 -1.99
C LEU A 274 -27.44 1.11 -2.59
N PRO A 275 -28.05 1.31 -3.79
CA PRO A 275 -28.73 0.25 -4.51
C PRO A 275 -27.80 -0.93 -4.78
N MET A 276 -28.34 -2.16 -4.74
CA MET A 276 -27.59 -3.42 -4.88
C MET A 276 -26.65 -3.44 -6.10
N LEU A 277 -27.14 -3.07 -7.27
CA LEU A 277 -26.34 -3.10 -8.50
C LEU A 277 -25.17 -2.13 -8.45
N SER A 278 -25.40 -0.90 -7.98
CA SER A 278 -24.33 0.08 -7.80
C SER A 278 -23.29 -0.39 -6.77
N ALA A 279 -23.76 -0.98 -5.66
CA ALA A 279 -22.89 -1.52 -4.62
C ALA A 279 -22.05 -2.71 -5.14
N LEU A 280 -22.62 -3.60 -5.94
CA LEU A 280 -21.91 -4.72 -6.58
C LEU A 280 -20.83 -4.25 -7.54
N SER A 281 -21.13 -3.27 -8.40
CA SER A 281 -20.18 -2.69 -9.35
C SER A 281 -18.96 -2.08 -8.63
N LEU A 282 -19.19 -1.32 -7.56
CA LEU A 282 -18.13 -0.71 -6.75
C LEU A 282 -17.33 -1.75 -5.95
N ALA A 283 -18.03 -2.74 -5.36
CA ALA A 283 -17.39 -3.81 -4.60
C ALA A 283 -16.51 -4.71 -5.49
N ALA A 284 -16.92 -4.98 -6.73
CA ALA A 284 -16.11 -5.72 -7.70
C ALA A 284 -14.74 -5.06 -7.92
N LYS A 285 -14.70 -3.75 -8.12
CA LYS A 285 -13.45 -2.98 -8.29
C LYS A 285 -12.53 -3.04 -7.06
N SER A 286 -13.09 -3.20 -5.87
CA SER A 286 -12.33 -3.24 -4.61
C SER A 286 -11.55 -4.55 -4.39
N MET A 287 -11.88 -5.62 -5.12
CA MET A 287 -11.26 -6.94 -4.94
C MET A 287 -9.76 -6.91 -5.24
N GLY A 288 -9.35 -6.18 -6.27
CA GLY A 288 -7.95 -6.10 -6.69
C GLY A 288 -7.46 -7.33 -7.46
N ASN A 289 -8.37 -8.16 -7.98
CA ASN A 289 -8.11 -9.28 -8.87
C ASN A 289 -9.11 -9.25 -10.03
N ARG A 290 -8.62 -9.15 -11.26
CA ARG A 290 -9.44 -8.95 -12.47
C ARG A 290 -10.31 -10.15 -12.82
N GLU A 291 -9.90 -11.36 -12.46
CA GLU A 291 -10.68 -12.57 -12.70
C GLU A 291 -11.92 -12.61 -11.79
N LEU A 292 -11.72 -12.33 -10.50
CA LEU A 292 -12.82 -12.25 -9.53
C LEU A 292 -13.71 -11.02 -9.79
N GLU A 293 -13.13 -9.89 -10.19
CA GLU A 293 -13.91 -8.73 -10.64
C GLU A 293 -14.82 -9.07 -11.80
N ALA A 294 -14.33 -9.81 -12.81
CA ALA A 294 -15.13 -10.25 -13.95
C ALA A 294 -16.26 -11.19 -13.52
N SER A 295 -16.00 -12.12 -12.59
CA SER A 295 -17.03 -13.02 -12.03
C SER A 295 -18.13 -12.24 -11.30
N VAL A 296 -17.77 -11.22 -10.49
CA VAL A 296 -18.77 -10.39 -9.81
C VAL A 296 -19.55 -9.51 -10.78
N ARG A 297 -18.94 -9.00 -11.85
CA ARG A 297 -19.65 -8.25 -12.90
C ARG A 297 -20.63 -9.13 -13.68
N ASP A 298 -20.31 -10.41 -13.85
CA ASP A 298 -21.26 -11.37 -14.43
C ASP A 298 -22.43 -11.61 -13.46
N ALA A 299 -22.13 -11.79 -12.18
CA ALA A 299 -23.16 -11.87 -11.13
C ALA A 299 -24.05 -10.61 -11.10
N GLU A 300 -23.46 -9.40 -11.23
CA GLU A 300 -24.20 -8.12 -11.29
C GLU A 300 -25.27 -8.14 -12.41
N ARG A 301 -24.92 -8.64 -13.62
CA ARG A 301 -25.86 -8.74 -14.74
C ARG A 301 -27.02 -9.70 -14.43
N ARG A 302 -26.71 -10.87 -13.87
CA ARG A 302 -27.74 -11.85 -13.50
C ARG A 302 -28.65 -11.36 -12.36
N VAL A 303 -28.08 -10.61 -11.40
CA VAL A 303 -28.88 -9.97 -10.36
C VAL A 303 -29.80 -8.89 -10.94
N ALA A 304 -29.36 -8.13 -11.95
CA ALA A 304 -30.20 -7.18 -12.67
C ALA A 304 -31.38 -7.89 -13.42
N GLU A 305 -31.21 -9.15 -13.81
CA GLU A 305 -32.24 -10.02 -14.38
C GLU A 305 -33.17 -10.65 -13.32
N GLY A 306 -32.97 -10.35 -12.03
CA GLY A 306 -33.81 -10.81 -10.93
C GLY A 306 -33.33 -12.10 -10.25
N GLN A 307 -32.13 -12.58 -10.55
CA GLN A 307 -31.57 -13.73 -9.82
C GLN A 307 -31.07 -13.31 -8.44
N SER A 308 -31.04 -14.24 -7.47
CA SER A 308 -30.45 -13.97 -6.17
C SER A 308 -28.94 -13.85 -6.27
N LEU A 309 -28.32 -12.96 -5.48
CA LEU A 309 -26.85 -12.81 -5.47
C LEU A 309 -26.15 -14.12 -5.13
N SER A 310 -26.67 -14.86 -4.14
CA SER A 310 -26.10 -16.15 -3.73
C SER A 310 -26.06 -17.19 -4.83
N SER A 311 -27.04 -17.19 -5.75
CA SER A 311 -27.06 -18.13 -6.87
C SER A 311 -26.12 -17.76 -8.01
N THR A 312 -25.66 -16.51 -8.06
CA THR A 312 -24.84 -15.97 -9.15
C THR A 312 -23.34 -15.95 -8.85
N LEU A 313 -22.93 -16.14 -7.58
CA LEU A 313 -21.53 -16.12 -7.15
C LEU A 313 -20.80 -17.44 -7.47
N GLU A 314 -20.60 -17.69 -8.76
CA GLU A 314 -19.87 -18.88 -9.23
C GLU A 314 -18.37 -18.75 -8.89
N GLY A 315 -17.77 -19.86 -8.40
CA GLY A 315 -16.35 -19.88 -8.03
C GLY A 315 -16.01 -19.30 -6.64
N PHE A 316 -17.02 -18.82 -5.91
CA PHE A 316 -16.85 -18.45 -4.51
C PHE A 316 -16.94 -19.68 -3.59
N PRO A 317 -16.27 -19.65 -2.41
CA PRO A 317 -16.32 -20.75 -1.45
C PRO A 317 -17.76 -21.05 -1.00
N PRO A 318 -18.15 -22.33 -0.84
CA PRO A 318 -19.52 -22.69 -0.45
C PRO A 318 -20.00 -22.02 0.84
N VAL A 319 -19.11 -21.89 1.83
CA VAL A 319 -19.43 -21.19 3.10
C VAL A 319 -19.74 -19.72 2.87
N PHE A 320 -19.01 -19.05 1.97
CA PHE A 320 -19.26 -17.67 1.58
C PHE A 320 -20.64 -17.52 0.96
N VAL A 321 -20.94 -18.35 -0.04
CA VAL A 321 -22.24 -18.35 -0.73
C VAL A 321 -23.40 -18.63 0.26
N GLN A 322 -23.22 -19.56 1.18
CA GLN A 322 -24.23 -19.88 2.22
C GLN A 322 -24.50 -18.71 3.16
N LEU A 323 -23.47 -17.95 3.56
CA LEU A 323 -23.63 -16.74 4.36
C LEU A 323 -24.46 -15.68 3.62
N ILE A 324 -24.15 -15.46 2.33
CA ILE A 324 -24.90 -14.53 1.48
C ILE A 324 -26.36 -14.98 1.32
N ALA A 325 -26.60 -16.26 1.02
CA ALA A 325 -27.95 -16.81 0.91
C ALA A 325 -28.78 -16.64 2.20
N THR A 326 -28.13 -16.79 3.34
CA THR A 326 -28.78 -16.57 4.64
C THR A 326 -29.13 -15.10 4.84
N GLY A 327 -28.22 -14.18 4.48
CA GLY A 327 -28.44 -12.74 4.53
C GLY A 327 -29.56 -12.26 3.62
N GLU A 328 -29.61 -12.78 2.38
CA GLU A 328 -30.68 -12.48 1.42
C GLU A 328 -32.05 -12.91 1.95
N ARG A 329 -32.18 -14.16 2.41
CA ARG A 329 -33.43 -14.70 2.92
C ARG A 329 -33.92 -14.01 4.20
N SER A 330 -33.00 -13.56 5.06
CA SER A 330 -33.36 -12.87 6.32
C SER A 330 -33.50 -11.36 6.17
N GLY A 331 -33.21 -10.77 5.01
CA GLY A 331 -33.18 -9.33 4.81
C GLY A 331 -32.02 -8.62 5.56
N ARG A 332 -31.03 -9.37 6.05
CA ARG A 332 -29.88 -8.88 6.81
C ARG A 332 -28.55 -9.08 6.08
N LEU A 333 -28.58 -8.84 4.76
CA LEU A 333 -27.41 -9.05 3.91
C LEU A 333 -26.18 -8.23 4.35
N PRO A 334 -26.27 -6.95 4.75
CA PRO A 334 -25.11 -6.20 5.24
C PRO A 334 -24.43 -6.85 6.45
N GLU A 335 -25.19 -7.35 7.42
CA GLU A 335 -24.63 -8.00 8.61
C GLU A 335 -23.94 -9.31 8.27
N THR A 336 -24.53 -10.12 7.42
CA THR A 336 -23.92 -11.40 7.01
C THR A 336 -22.68 -11.21 6.15
N LEU A 337 -22.64 -10.18 5.31
CA LEU A 337 -21.47 -9.77 4.55
C LEU A 337 -20.35 -9.30 5.50
N LYS A 338 -20.65 -8.53 6.53
CA LYS A 338 -19.68 -8.12 7.55
C LYS A 338 -19.07 -9.35 8.24
N ARG A 339 -19.89 -10.31 8.67
CA ARG A 339 -19.41 -11.57 9.28
C ARG A 339 -18.55 -12.39 8.30
N ALA A 340 -18.95 -12.47 7.05
CA ALA A 340 -18.14 -13.11 6.01
C ALA A 340 -16.79 -12.40 5.85
N ALA A 341 -16.79 -11.06 5.77
CA ALA A 341 -15.57 -10.27 5.68
C ALA A 341 -14.62 -10.53 6.85
N ASP A 342 -15.12 -10.50 8.08
CA ASP A 342 -14.34 -10.74 9.29
C ASP A 342 -13.75 -12.16 9.31
N SER A 343 -14.55 -13.18 8.96
CA SER A 343 -14.10 -14.57 8.91
C SER A 343 -12.97 -14.79 7.90
N TYR A 344 -13.10 -14.24 6.68
CA TYR A 344 -12.06 -14.36 5.64
C TYR A 344 -10.83 -13.49 5.93
N GLU A 345 -10.99 -12.37 6.63
CA GLU A 345 -9.87 -11.56 7.12
C GLU A 345 -9.06 -12.33 8.19
N GLU A 346 -9.73 -12.96 9.14
CA GLU A 346 -9.07 -13.81 10.12
C GLU A 346 -8.38 -15.01 9.47
N GLU A 347 -9.00 -15.62 8.46
CA GLU A 347 -8.40 -16.71 7.70
C GLU A 347 -7.13 -16.23 6.99
N PHE A 348 -7.18 -15.07 6.34
CA PHE A 348 -6.02 -14.42 5.72
C PHE A 348 -4.91 -14.19 6.74
N ASN A 349 -5.23 -13.57 7.89
CA ASN A 349 -4.27 -13.30 8.96
C ASN A 349 -3.64 -14.59 9.52
N ARG A 350 -4.43 -15.65 9.73
CA ARG A 350 -3.91 -16.96 10.16
C ARG A 350 -2.93 -17.55 9.13
N LYS A 351 -3.25 -17.46 7.83
CA LYS A 351 -2.38 -17.96 6.76
C LYS A 351 -1.08 -17.17 6.65
N VAL A 352 -1.16 -15.82 6.73
CA VAL A 352 0.02 -14.94 6.74
C VAL A 352 0.91 -15.25 7.94
N ASN A 353 0.34 -15.31 9.15
CA ASN A 353 1.10 -15.60 10.36
C ASN A 353 1.77 -16.96 10.28
N ARG A 354 1.08 -17.99 9.77
CA ARG A 354 1.67 -19.32 9.56
C ARG A 354 2.86 -19.27 8.58
N ALA A 355 2.73 -18.56 7.47
CA ALA A 355 3.81 -18.41 6.51
C ALA A 355 5.03 -17.68 7.12
N VAL A 356 4.79 -16.62 7.90
CA VAL A 356 5.85 -15.87 8.60
C VAL A 356 6.51 -16.73 9.69
N SER A 357 5.72 -17.50 10.47
CA SER A 357 6.26 -18.39 11.51
C SER A 357 7.10 -19.52 10.95
N LEU A 358 6.83 -20.00 9.73
CA LEU A 358 7.67 -21.02 9.07
C LEU A 358 8.97 -20.42 8.50
N PHE A 359 8.99 -19.11 8.25
CA PHE A 359 10.17 -18.44 7.72
C PHE A 359 11.34 -18.46 8.73
N GLU A 360 11.06 -18.31 10.02
CA GLU A 360 12.07 -18.29 11.08
C GLU A 360 12.86 -19.63 11.19
N PRO A 361 12.22 -20.79 11.37
CA PRO A 361 12.94 -22.08 11.34
C PRO A 361 13.69 -22.34 10.04
N ALA A 362 13.10 -21.95 8.90
CA ALA A 362 13.75 -22.10 7.59
C ALA A 362 15.03 -21.27 7.52
N MET A 363 15.01 -20.02 7.99
CA MET A 363 16.19 -19.15 8.04
C MET A 363 17.26 -19.69 8.98
N ILE A 364 16.90 -20.21 10.15
CA ILE A 364 17.85 -20.83 11.10
C ILE A 364 18.51 -22.02 10.44
N LEU A 365 17.74 -22.91 9.79
CA LEU A 365 18.29 -24.07 9.09
C LEU A 365 19.23 -23.67 7.95
N VAL A 366 18.83 -22.72 7.10
CA VAL A 366 19.66 -22.23 5.99
C VAL A 366 20.95 -21.63 6.53
N MET A 367 20.87 -20.74 7.53
CA MET A 367 22.05 -20.11 8.11
C MET A 367 22.96 -21.12 8.82
N GLY A 368 22.38 -22.07 9.56
CA GLY A 368 23.12 -23.16 10.20
C GLY A 368 23.89 -24.00 9.15
N LEU A 369 23.23 -24.33 8.04
CA LEU A 369 23.84 -25.09 6.95
C LEU A 369 24.96 -24.30 6.25
N VAL A 370 24.76 -23.01 6.04
CA VAL A 370 25.79 -22.12 5.48
C VAL A 370 26.99 -22.01 6.42
N VAL A 371 26.77 -21.80 7.70
CA VAL A 371 27.85 -21.72 8.70
C VAL A 371 28.59 -23.05 8.76
N LEU A 372 27.88 -24.19 8.81
CA LEU A 372 28.48 -25.52 8.80
C LEU A 372 29.35 -25.71 7.55
N PHE A 373 28.85 -25.32 6.39
CA PHE A 373 29.61 -25.40 5.12
C PHE A 373 30.89 -24.57 5.17
N ILE A 374 30.82 -23.35 5.70
CA ILE A 374 32.00 -22.47 5.85
C ILE A 374 33.01 -23.10 6.83
N VAL A 375 32.54 -23.59 7.97
CA VAL A 375 33.40 -24.23 8.98
C VAL A 375 34.11 -25.46 8.40
N LEU A 376 33.39 -26.34 7.71
CA LEU A 376 34.00 -27.52 7.05
C LEU A 376 35.01 -27.10 5.96
N ALA A 377 34.69 -26.10 5.15
CA ALA A 377 35.56 -25.59 4.10
C ALA A 377 36.87 -24.97 4.66
N VAL A 378 36.87 -24.54 5.90
CA VAL A 378 38.03 -23.98 6.61
C VAL A 378 38.80 -25.06 7.36
N LEU A 379 38.10 -25.95 8.08
CA LEU A 379 38.76 -26.95 8.93
C LEU A 379 39.41 -28.11 8.12
N LEU A 380 38.75 -28.57 7.03
CA LEU A 380 39.30 -29.69 6.22
C LEU A 380 40.73 -29.42 5.71
N PRO A 381 41.02 -28.27 5.10
CA PRO A 381 42.37 -27.93 4.71
C PRO A 381 43.35 -27.85 5.89
N MET A 382 42.95 -27.33 7.04
CA MET A 382 43.81 -27.25 8.24
C MET A 382 44.19 -28.62 8.75
N PHE A 383 43.31 -29.57 8.74
CA PHE A 383 43.62 -30.99 9.11
C PHE A 383 44.61 -31.62 8.12
N GLN A 384 44.46 -31.35 6.82
CA GLN A 384 45.40 -31.84 5.78
C GLN A 384 46.81 -31.25 5.94
N LEU A 385 46.90 -29.95 6.25
CA LEU A 385 48.20 -29.32 6.55
C LEU A 385 48.89 -29.94 7.76
N ASN A 386 48.13 -30.21 8.82
CA ASN A 386 48.68 -30.81 10.04
C ASN A 386 49.18 -32.26 9.84
N GLN A 387 48.65 -33.00 8.84
CA GLN A 387 49.12 -34.31 8.42
C GLN A 387 50.38 -34.28 7.54
N LEU A 388 50.61 -33.18 6.81
CA LEU A 388 51.80 -33.00 5.94
C LEU A 388 53.05 -32.53 6.71
N ILE A 389 52.87 -32.02 7.92
CA ILE A 389 53.96 -31.53 8.80
C ILE A 389 54.49 -32.66 9.72
N LYS A 390 53.82 -33.81 9.75
CA LYS A 390 54.34 -35.04 10.39
C LYS A 390 55.05 -35.87 9.34
#